data_152a42c5b5f51a4117f007da47fd00cb
#
_entry.id   152a42c5b5f51a4117f007da47fd00cb
#
_cell.length_a   1.000
_cell.length_b   1.000
_cell.length_c   1.000
_cell.angle_alpha   90.00
_cell.angle_beta   90.00
_cell.angle_gamma   90.00
#
_symmetry.space_group_name_H-M   'P 1'
#
loop_
_entity.id
_entity.type
_entity.pdbx_description
1 polymer ?
#
loop_
_entity_poly.entity_id
_entity_poly.type
_entity_poly.pdbx_seq_one_letter_code
_entity_poly.pdbx_strand_id
1 'polypeptide(L)'
;TYNEPYTYQGGWKQGLFHGYGSRILENEDLMDYTGNYIEGEYAPNAQEFFTSLGTSGSFPYTVTELADNFLSEHDQLFFEHNIDDYSSFLDEEFSFKKFEKNPAKFGDKLIDLKRLQVVQISEVKYSEYLPVVTTIIASNSNNIYWIYYIGGCDDVYAGSTIEAYLLPLGYGSYTTL
;
A
#
# COMPACT_ATOMS: atom_id res chain seq x y z
N THR A 1 13.03 -19.61 18.27
CA THR A 1 11.64 -19.79 17.82
C THR A 1 10.81 -20.12 19.05
N TYR A 2 10.10 -19.17 19.60
CA TYR A 2 9.14 -19.39 20.67
C TYR A 2 7.91 -20.05 20.05
N ASN A 3 7.69 -21.31 20.30
CA ASN A 3 6.47 -22.06 19.96
C ASN A 3 5.46 -21.92 21.09
N GLU A 4 5.09 -20.68 21.42
CA GLU A 4 3.99 -20.48 22.36
C GLU A 4 2.67 -20.85 21.66
N PRO A 5 1.79 -21.61 22.32
CA PRO A 5 0.49 -21.94 21.77
C PRO A 5 -0.35 -20.67 21.58
N TYR A 6 -1.06 -20.62 20.46
CA TYR A 6 -1.92 -19.50 20.12
C TYR A 6 -3.16 -19.94 19.36
N THR A 7 -4.18 -19.12 19.41
CA THR A 7 -5.36 -19.23 18.54
C THR A 7 -5.29 -18.11 17.50
N TYR A 8 -5.59 -18.45 16.24
CA TYR A 8 -5.72 -17.45 15.18
C TYR A 8 -7.17 -17.35 14.71
N GLN A 9 -7.67 -16.12 14.63
CA GLN A 9 -9.01 -15.80 14.14
C GLN A 9 -8.88 -14.70 13.07
N GLY A 10 -9.12 -15.04 11.80
CA GLY A 10 -8.96 -14.11 10.69
C GLY A 10 -8.97 -14.79 9.33
N GLY A 11 -8.53 -14.06 8.31
CA GLY A 11 -8.46 -14.52 6.93
C GLY A 11 -7.37 -15.56 6.70
N TRP A 12 -7.62 -16.45 5.73
CA TRP A 12 -6.70 -17.52 5.32
C TRP A 12 -6.56 -17.55 3.80
N LYS A 13 -5.34 -17.70 3.31
CA LYS A 13 -5.03 -17.91 1.90
C LYS A 13 -3.98 -19.01 1.77
N GLN A 14 -4.29 -20.05 1.01
CA GLN A 14 -3.39 -21.18 0.77
C GLN A 14 -2.86 -21.85 2.06
N GLY A 15 -3.66 -21.85 3.15
CA GLY A 15 -3.28 -22.43 4.44
C GLY A 15 -2.41 -21.53 5.33
N LEU A 16 -2.15 -20.28 4.92
CA LEU A 16 -1.42 -19.28 5.70
C LEU A 16 -2.37 -18.17 6.16
N PHE A 17 -2.04 -17.51 7.27
CA PHE A 17 -2.76 -16.31 7.73
C PHE A 17 -2.68 -15.24 6.65
N HIS A 18 -3.80 -14.61 6.32
CA HIS A 18 -3.83 -13.58 5.29
C HIS A 18 -4.99 -12.61 5.52
N GLY A 19 -4.75 -11.31 5.22
CA GLY A 19 -5.71 -10.26 5.52
C GLY A 19 -5.80 -9.95 7.02
N TYR A 20 -6.86 -9.27 7.43
CA TYR A 20 -7.04 -8.85 8.81
C TYR A 20 -7.37 -10.03 9.72
N GLY A 21 -6.72 -10.09 10.89
CA GLY A 21 -6.91 -11.16 11.85
C GLY A 21 -6.27 -10.88 13.21
N SER A 22 -6.52 -11.78 14.15
CA SER A 22 -5.97 -11.73 15.50
C SER A 22 -5.28 -13.05 15.83
N ARG A 23 -4.04 -12.96 16.24
CA ARG A 23 -3.30 -14.06 16.86
C ARG A 23 -3.30 -13.82 18.36
N ILE A 24 -4.07 -14.63 19.07
CA ILE A 24 -4.29 -14.55 20.51
C ILE A 24 -3.38 -15.58 21.15
N LEU A 25 -2.45 -15.13 21.99
CA LEU A 25 -1.53 -16.00 22.72
C LEU A 25 -2.21 -16.55 23.95
N GLU A 26 -1.95 -17.83 24.29
CA GLU A 26 -2.52 -18.45 25.48
C GLU A 26 -1.92 -17.92 26.79
N ASN A 27 -0.75 -17.29 26.71
CA ASN A 27 -0.11 -16.66 27.85
C ASN A 27 -0.55 -15.19 27.93
N GLU A 28 -1.32 -14.83 28.96
CA GLU A 28 -1.83 -13.48 29.19
C GLU A 28 -0.74 -12.39 29.39
N ASP A 29 0.50 -12.81 29.68
CA ASP A 29 1.65 -11.89 29.80
C ASP A 29 2.25 -11.49 28.44
N LEU A 30 1.81 -12.11 27.34
CA LEU A 30 2.29 -11.84 26.00
C LEU A 30 1.28 -10.97 25.24
N MET A 31 1.81 -10.11 24.36
CA MET A 31 0.96 -9.25 23.54
C MET A 31 0.26 -10.05 22.44
N ASP A 32 -1.05 -9.87 22.33
CA ASP A 32 -1.81 -10.32 21.17
C ASP A 32 -1.44 -9.49 19.93
N TYR A 33 -1.42 -10.15 18.78
CA TYR A 33 -1.15 -9.50 17.51
C TYR A 33 -2.44 -9.41 16.70
N THR A 34 -3.06 -8.23 16.69
CA THR A 34 -4.24 -7.94 15.87
C THR A 34 -3.87 -6.95 14.78
N GLY A 35 -4.16 -7.29 13.53
CA GLY A 35 -3.85 -6.47 12.37
C GLY A 35 -3.76 -7.31 11.10
N ASN A 36 -3.00 -6.82 10.13
CA ASN A 36 -2.85 -7.52 8.86
C ASN A 36 -1.82 -8.64 8.92
N TYR A 37 -2.12 -9.71 8.19
CA TYR A 37 -1.24 -10.85 7.98
C TYR A 37 -1.03 -11.07 6.48
N ILE A 38 0.21 -11.34 6.10
CA ILE A 38 0.60 -11.62 4.71
C ILE A 38 1.45 -12.87 4.72
N GLU A 39 1.02 -13.91 4.01
CA GLU A 39 1.75 -15.18 3.90
C GLU A 39 2.12 -15.79 5.27
N GLY A 40 1.24 -15.65 6.27
CA GLY A 40 1.43 -16.19 7.61
C GLY A 40 2.11 -15.25 8.62
N GLU A 41 2.70 -14.15 8.18
CA GLU A 41 3.43 -13.21 9.03
C GLU A 41 2.59 -11.97 9.35
N TYR A 42 2.75 -11.43 10.57
CA TYR A 42 2.13 -10.17 10.96
C TYR A 42 2.77 -9.02 10.18
N ALA A 43 1.94 -8.18 9.57
CA ALA A 43 2.38 -7.00 8.83
C ALA A 43 1.97 -5.70 9.56
N PRO A 44 2.77 -4.63 9.48
CA PRO A 44 2.36 -3.33 10.00
C PRO A 44 1.09 -2.86 9.29
N ASN A 45 0.33 -1.97 9.94
CA ASN A 45 -0.81 -1.34 9.28
C ASN A 45 -0.36 -0.44 8.11
N ALA A 46 -1.28 -0.08 7.22
CA ALA A 46 -0.94 0.68 6.01
C ALA A 46 -0.34 2.05 6.33
N GLN A 47 -0.83 2.72 7.38
CA GLN A 47 -0.31 4.02 7.82
C GLN A 47 1.17 3.91 8.23
N GLU A 48 1.50 3.00 9.13
CA GLU A 48 2.88 2.76 9.58
C GLU A 48 3.78 2.33 8.43
N PHE A 49 3.27 1.43 7.57
CA PHE A 49 4.00 0.90 6.44
C PHE A 49 4.39 2.01 5.45
N PHE A 50 3.42 2.78 4.93
CA PHE A 50 3.71 3.81 3.94
C PHE A 50 4.47 5.00 4.53
N THR A 51 4.25 5.35 5.80
CA THR A 51 5.03 6.39 6.48
C THR A 51 6.49 5.97 6.63
N SER A 52 6.73 4.72 7.05
CA SER A 52 8.09 4.16 7.14
C SER A 52 8.78 4.08 5.78
N LEU A 53 8.05 3.65 4.74
CA LEU A 53 8.56 3.58 3.38
C LEU A 53 8.97 4.98 2.86
N GLY A 54 8.19 6.01 3.18
CA GLY A 54 8.48 7.41 2.83
C GLY A 54 9.76 7.95 3.47
N THR A 55 10.12 7.46 4.65
CA THR A 55 11.33 7.90 5.37
C THR A 55 12.57 7.07 5.04
N SER A 56 12.41 5.78 4.75
CA SER A 56 13.51 4.81 4.57
C SER A 56 13.70 4.34 3.14
N GLY A 57 12.75 4.62 2.25
CA GLY A 57 12.78 4.19 0.86
C GLY A 57 13.79 4.96 0.01
N SER A 58 14.08 4.43 -1.19
CA SER A 58 15.00 5.05 -2.16
C SER A 58 14.53 6.42 -2.66
N PHE A 59 13.24 6.72 -2.48
CA PHE A 59 12.62 7.98 -2.90
C PHE A 59 11.82 8.54 -1.72
N PRO A 60 12.43 9.41 -0.91
CA PRO A 60 11.79 9.96 0.26
C PRO A 60 10.58 10.83 -0.12
N TYR A 61 9.49 10.64 0.62
CA TYR A 61 8.28 11.44 0.52
C TYR A 61 7.68 11.68 1.90
N THR A 62 6.81 12.66 2.00
CA THR A 62 6.07 12.95 3.22
C THR A 62 4.60 12.66 2.98
N VAL A 63 4.02 11.78 3.80
CA VAL A 63 2.58 11.50 3.76
C VAL A 63 1.82 12.74 4.24
N THR A 64 0.76 13.13 3.51
CA THR A 64 -0.12 14.22 3.94
C THR A 64 -1.02 13.78 5.09
N GLU A 65 -1.51 14.71 5.91
CA GLU A 65 -2.43 14.42 7.00
C GLU A 65 -3.71 13.71 6.51
N LEU A 66 -4.22 14.09 5.34
CA LEU A 66 -5.39 13.45 4.76
C LEU A 66 -5.11 12.00 4.36
N ALA A 67 -3.96 11.73 3.74
CA ALA A 67 -3.58 10.38 3.36
C ALA A 67 -3.28 9.52 4.59
N ASP A 68 -2.66 10.08 5.62
CA ASP A 68 -2.38 9.40 6.88
C ASP A 68 -3.67 8.94 7.57
N ASN A 69 -4.67 9.81 7.65
CA ASN A 69 -5.99 9.48 8.19
C ASN A 69 -6.70 8.41 7.33
N PHE A 70 -6.67 8.55 5.99
CA PHE A 70 -7.29 7.57 5.10
C PHE A 70 -6.65 6.18 5.24
N LEU A 71 -5.33 6.11 5.30
CA LEU A 71 -4.59 4.86 5.51
C LEU A 71 -4.96 4.19 6.83
N SER A 72 -5.12 4.98 7.90
CA SER A 72 -5.51 4.48 9.23
C SER A 72 -6.95 3.97 9.27
N GLU A 73 -7.88 4.66 8.60
CA GLU A 73 -9.31 4.31 8.59
C GLU A 73 -9.65 3.17 7.64
N HIS A 74 -8.85 2.97 6.59
CA HIS A 74 -9.13 2.06 5.48
C HIS A 74 -7.95 1.11 5.18
N ASP A 75 -7.29 0.65 6.21
CA ASP A 75 -6.11 -0.20 6.17
C ASP A 75 -6.27 -1.42 5.23
N GLN A 76 -7.44 -2.07 5.25
CA GLN A 76 -7.73 -3.27 4.46
C GLN A 76 -7.66 -3.03 2.94
N LEU A 77 -7.90 -1.79 2.46
CA LEU A 77 -7.84 -1.47 1.03
C LEU A 77 -6.47 -1.75 0.41
N PHE A 78 -5.42 -1.72 1.23
CA PHE A 78 -4.03 -1.81 0.78
C PHE A 78 -3.42 -3.20 0.91
N PHE A 79 -4.03 -4.09 1.70
CA PHE A 79 -3.55 -5.44 1.94
C PHE A 79 -4.48 -6.52 1.37
N GLU A 80 -5.77 -6.24 1.25
CA GLU A 80 -6.77 -7.15 0.69
C GLU A 80 -7.06 -6.76 -0.76
N HIS A 81 -6.50 -7.49 -1.71
CA HIS A 81 -6.68 -7.20 -3.15
C HIS A 81 -8.05 -7.66 -3.71
N ASN A 82 -9.02 -7.98 -2.87
CA ASN A 82 -10.33 -8.55 -3.24
C ASN A 82 -11.50 -7.66 -2.83
N ILE A 83 -11.38 -6.35 -3.00
CA ILE A 83 -12.50 -5.44 -2.77
C ILE A 83 -13.31 -5.36 -4.05
N ASP A 84 -14.56 -5.82 -3.97
CA ASP A 84 -15.46 -5.89 -5.13
C ASP A 84 -15.90 -4.51 -5.63
N ASP A 85 -15.89 -3.47 -4.78
CA ASP A 85 -16.33 -2.13 -5.14
C ASP A 85 -15.52 -1.02 -4.45
N TYR A 86 -14.75 -0.30 -5.25
CA TYR A 86 -13.98 0.88 -4.82
C TYR A 86 -14.73 2.21 -5.01
N SER A 87 -15.94 2.19 -5.57
CA SER A 87 -16.63 3.41 -6.01
C SER A 87 -16.88 4.42 -4.88
N SER A 88 -17.16 3.94 -3.66
CA SER A 88 -17.38 4.80 -2.49
C SER A 88 -16.14 5.55 -2.02
N PHE A 89 -14.96 5.10 -2.44
CA PHE A 89 -13.67 5.69 -2.06
C PHE A 89 -13.09 6.61 -3.13
N LEU A 90 -13.71 6.70 -4.31
CA LEU A 90 -13.16 7.45 -5.44
C LEU A 90 -13.42 8.95 -5.36
N ASP A 91 -12.44 9.74 -5.73
CA ASP A 91 -12.58 11.17 -6.03
C ASP A 91 -12.97 11.35 -7.50
N GLU A 92 -14.28 11.46 -7.75
CA GLU A 92 -14.83 11.69 -9.10
C GLU A 92 -14.45 13.07 -9.68
N GLU A 93 -14.03 14.01 -8.84
CA GLU A 93 -13.66 15.37 -9.24
C GLU A 93 -12.13 15.59 -9.33
N PHE A 94 -11.35 14.50 -9.20
CA PHE A 94 -9.89 14.59 -9.25
C PHE A 94 -9.40 15.28 -10.52
N SER A 95 -8.46 16.19 -10.35
CA SER A 95 -7.79 16.86 -11.44
C SER A 95 -6.31 17.01 -11.10
N PHE A 96 -5.45 16.50 -11.98
CA PHE A 96 -4.01 16.60 -11.80
C PHE A 96 -3.54 18.06 -11.63
N LYS A 97 -4.14 19.01 -12.35
CA LYS A 97 -3.82 20.45 -12.20
C LYS A 97 -4.17 20.99 -10.81
N LYS A 98 -5.26 20.51 -10.20
CA LYS A 98 -5.61 20.88 -8.83
C LYS A 98 -4.65 20.23 -7.84
N PHE A 99 -4.32 18.96 -8.05
CA PHE A 99 -3.36 18.21 -7.25
C PHE A 99 -1.98 18.86 -7.28
N GLU A 100 -1.42 19.15 -8.46
CA GLU A 100 -0.13 19.81 -8.62
C GLU A 100 -0.08 21.18 -7.90
N LYS A 101 -1.18 21.94 -7.94
CA LYS A 101 -1.26 23.24 -7.28
C LYS A 101 -1.29 23.15 -5.75
N ASN A 102 -1.96 22.16 -5.20
CA ASN A 102 -2.08 21.98 -3.75
C ASN A 102 -2.31 20.51 -3.38
N PRO A 103 -1.27 19.67 -3.43
CA PRO A 103 -1.39 18.25 -3.14
C PRO A 103 -1.83 17.93 -1.70
N ALA A 104 -1.57 18.83 -0.74
CA ALA A 104 -2.01 18.65 0.65
C ALA A 104 -3.54 18.62 0.84
N LYS A 105 -4.30 18.94 -0.20
CA LYS A 105 -5.77 18.84 -0.22
C LYS A 105 -6.30 17.51 -0.76
N PHE A 106 -5.40 16.59 -1.06
CA PHE A 106 -5.73 15.28 -1.61
C PHE A 106 -5.14 14.20 -0.71
N GLY A 107 -5.72 12.99 -0.78
CA GLY A 107 -5.31 11.86 0.04
C GLY A 107 -6.44 11.34 0.93
N ASP A 108 -7.59 11.99 0.95
CA ASP A 108 -8.81 11.52 1.60
C ASP A 108 -9.66 10.60 0.72
N LYS A 109 -9.22 10.38 -0.52
CA LYS A 109 -9.89 9.51 -1.50
C LYS A 109 -8.90 8.88 -2.48
N LEU A 110 -9.32 7.77 -3.06
CA LEU A 110 -8.62 7.13 -4.16
C LEU A 110 -8.87 7.89 -5.48
N ILE A 111 -7.89 7.87 -6.35
CA ILE A 111 -8.02 8.38 -7.71
C ILE A 111 -8.02 7.22 -8.71
N ASP A 112 -8.86 7.30 -9.73
CA ASP A 112 -8.92 6.33 -10.82
C ASP A 112 -8.04 6.78 -11.98
N LEU A 113 -6.90 6.13 -12.17
CA LEU A 113 -5.98 6.41 -13.25
C LEU A 113 -6.05 5.33 -14.33
N LYS A 114 -6.41 5.76 -15.52
CA LYS A 114 -6.51 4.89 -16.70
C LYS A 114 -5.33 5.06 -17.64
N ARG A 115 -4.98 3.95 -18.33
CA ARG A 115 -3.97 3.93 -19.40
C ARG A 115 -2.61 4.47 -18.96
N LEU A 116 -2.16 4.04 -17.79
CA LEU A 116 -0.80 4.32 -17.35
C LEU A 116 0.17 3.39 -18.07
N GLN A 117 1.15 3.94 -18.75
CA GLN A 117 2.23 3.16 -19.33
C GLN A 117 3.34 2.95 -18.31
N VAL A 118 3.64 1.70 -18.02
CA VAL A 118 4.74 1.34 -17.11
C VAL A 118 6.07 1.63 -17.78
N VAL A 119 6.84 2.51 -17.15
CA VAL A 119 8.20 2.88 -17.60
C VAL A 119 9.22 1.96 -16.94
N GLN A 120 9.07 1.74 -15.66
CA GLN A 120 9.93 0.87 -14.85
C GLN A 120 9.12 0.18 -13.77
N ILE A 121 9.52 -1.03 -13.43
CA ILE A 121 8.96 -1.80 -12.34
C ILE A 121 10.09 -2.51 -11.60
N SER A 122 10.00 -2.57 -10.28
CA SER A 122 10.92 -3.32 -9.44
C SER A 122 10.22 -3.84 -8.20
N GLU A 123 10.61 -5.02 -7.76
CA GLU A 123 10.11 -5.65 -6.54
C GLU A 123 11.23 -5.72 -5.51
N VAL A 124 10.92 -5.32 -4.29
CA VAL A 124 11.87 -5.31 -3.17
C VAL A 124 11.22 -5.92 -1.95
N LYS A 125 11.91 -6.85 -1.32
CA LYS A 125 11.56 -7.35 0.01
C LYS A 125 12.45 -6.65 1.04
N TYR A 126 11.88 -5.68 1.74
CA TYR A 126 12.64 -4.86 2.71
C TYR A 126 13.06 -5.61 3.96
N SER A 127 12.33 -6.65 4.36
CA SER A 127 12.69 -7.58 5.44
C SER A 127 11.99 -8.92 5.23
N GLU A 128 12.40 -9.94 5.99
CA GLU A 128 11.72 -11.24 5.93
C GLU A 128 10.29 -11.21 6.51
N TYR A 129 9.97 -10.19 7.31
CA TYR A 129 8.66 -10.00 7.96
C TYR A 129 7.74 -9.03 7.20
N LEU A 130 8.23 -8.35 6.18
CA LEU A 130 7.43 -7.44 5.36
C LEU A 130 7.10 -8.07 4.02
N PRO A 131 5.92 -7.75 3.46
CA PRO A 131 5.57 -8.19 2.13
C PRO A 131 6.55 -7.65 1.09
N VAL A 132 6.55 -8.28 -0.08
CA VAL A 132 7.18 -7.68 -1.27
C VAL A 132 6.49 -6.36 -1.55
N VAL A 133 7.28 -5.35 -1.87
CA VAL A 133 6.79 -4.06 -2.35
C VAL A 133 7.15 -3.92 -3.80
N THR A 134 6.14 -3.79 -4.64
CA THR A 134 6.34 -3.45 -6.04
C THR A 134 6.33 -1.94 -6.20
N THR A 135 7.42 -1.41 -6.72
CA THR A 135 7.53 0.00 -7.11
C THR A 135 7.36 0.11 -8.61
N ILE A 136 6.38 0.90 -9.04
CA ILE A 136 6.08 1.12 -10.46
C ILE A 136 6.28 2.60 -10.78
N ILE A 137 7.12 2.90 -11.76
CA ILE A 137 7.15 4.20 -12.39
C ILE A 137 6.28 4.10 -13.64
N ALA A 138 5.21 4.87 -13.67
CA ALA A 138 4.29 4.88 -14.79
C ALA A 138 4.03 6.30 -15.28
N SER A 139 3.58 6.43 -16.52
CA SER A 139 3.30 7.74 -17.11
C SER A 139 1.98 7.72 -17.89
N ASN A 140 1.31 8.86 -17.93
CA ASN A 140 0.29 9.16 -18.90
C ASN A 140 0.55 10.54 -19.50
N SER A 141 0.59 10.64 -20.81
CA SER A 141 0.78 11.91 -21.55
C SER A 141 1.94 12.78 -21.02
N ASN A 142 1.71 13.53 -19.94
CA ASN A 142 2.66 14.51 -19.41
C ASN A 142 3.02 14.31 -17.95
N ASN A 143 2.44 13.31 -17.30
CA ASN A 143 2.61 13.08 -15.86
C ASN A 143 3.37 11.79 -15.63
N ILE A 144 4.24 11.80 -14.63
CA ILE A 144 4.94 10.62 -14.13
C ILE A 144 4.40 10.34 -12.74
N TYR A 145 4.08 9.06 -12.48
CA TYR A 145 3.56 8.58 -11.23
C TYR A 145 4.55 7.61 -10.62
N TRP A 146 4.79 7.77 -9.35
CA TRP A 146 5.54 6.83 -8.55
C TRP A 146 4.55 6.06 -7.70
N ILE A 147 4.40 4.77 -7.97
CA ILE A 147 3.35 3.93 -7.39
C ILE A 147 4.02 2.87 -6.53
N TYR A 148 3.54 2.72 -5.31
CA TYR A 148 3.88 1.63 -4.42
C TYR A 148 2.70 0.69 -4.30
N TYR A 149 2.94 -0.58 -4.52
CA TYR A 149 1.96 -1.64 -4.39
C TYR A 149 2.49 -2.69 -3.40
N ILE A 150 1.66 -3.10 -2.44
CA ILE A 150 2.02 -4.13 -1.47
C ILE A 150 1.67 -5.48 -2.08
N GLY A 151 2.69 -6.22 -2.46
CA GLY A 151 2.59 -7.51 -3.14
C GLY A 151 3.46 -7.57 -4.40
N GLY A 152 3.53 -8.73 -5.02
CA GLY A 152 4.15 -8.94 -6.33
C GLY A 152 3.19 -8.64 -7.47
N CYS A 153 3.71 -8.28 -8.63
CA CYS A 153 2.97 -8.00 -9.86
C CYS A 153 3.49 -8.84 -11.03
N ASP A 154 3.27 -10.15 -10.99
CA ASP A 154 3.85 -11.12 -11.94
C ASP A 154 3.52 -10.84 -13.42
N ASP A 155 2.36 -10.23 -13.70
CA ASP A 155 1.87 -9.97 -15.05
C ASP A 155 2.14 -8.53 -15.54
N VAL A 156 2.89 -7.73 -14.79
CA VAL A 156 3.18 -6.33 -15.12
C VAL A 156 4.67 -6.16 -15.42
N TYR A 157 4.99 -5.59 -16.58
CA TYR A 157 6.35 -5.37 -17.07
C TYR A 157 6.54 -3.95 -17.58
N ALA A 158 7.78 -3.51 -17.74
CA ALA A 158 8.08 -2.27 -18.45
C ALA A 158 7.47 -2.32 -19.88
N GLY A 159 6.73 -1.28 -20.25
CA GLY A 159 5.96 -1.22 -21.50
C GLY A 159 4.51 -1.71 -21.38
N SER A 160 4.11 -2.32 -20.26
CA SER A 160 2.70 -2.67 -20.01
C SER A 160 1.86 -1.41 -19.87
N THR A 161 0.56 -1.52 -20.19
CA THR A 161 -0.44 -0.50 -19.87
C THR A 161 -1.29 -1.01 -18.72
N ILE A 162 -1.39 -0.23 -17.66
CA ILE A 162 -2.17 -0.57 -16.46
C ILE A 162 -3.27 0.46 -16.18
N GLU A 163 -4.25 0.04 -15.41
CA GLU A 163 -5.24 0.89 -14.76
C GLU A 163 -5.12 0.67 -13.25
N ALA A 164 -5.24 1.73 -12.46
CA ALA A 164 -5.05 1.62 -11.03
C ALA A 164 -5.90 2.62 -10.25
N TYR A 165 -6.40 2.15 -9.10
CA TYR A 165 -6.94 3.00 -8.05
C TYR A 165 -5.81 3.33 -7.09
N LEU A 166 -5.48 4.61 -6.94
CA LEU A 166 -4.32 5.06 -6.19
C LEU A 166 -4.71 6.07 -5.11
N LEU A 167 -4.13 5.95 -3.92
CA LEU A 167 -4.19 6.99 -2.91
C LEU A 167 -3.04 7.99 -3.14
N PRO A 168 -3.32 9.29 -3.34
CA PRO A 168 -2.28 10.30 -3.35
C PRO A 168 -1.64 10.44 -1.97
N LEU A 169 -0.44 9.89 -1.77
CA LEU A 169 0.21 9.88 -0.45
C LEU A 169 0.79 11.24 -0.06
N GLY A 170 1.38 11.97 -1.00
CA GLY A 170 2.03 13.21 -0.68
C GLY A 170 3.09 13.62 -1.70
N TYR A 171 4.14 14.30 -1.22
CA TYR A 171 5.18 14.87 -2.05
C TYR A 171 6.46 14.08 -1.92
N GLY A 172 7.06 13.79 -3.05
CA GLY A 172 8.45 13.38 -3.15
C GLY A 172 9.22 14.36 -4.02
N SER A 173 10.52 14.49 -3.79
CA SER A 173 11.42 15.15 -4.71
C SER A 173 12.41 14.13 -5.25
N TYR A 174 12.68 14.18 -6.53
CA TYR A 174 13.76 13.43 -7.16
C TYR A 174 14.71 14.38 -7.89
N THR A 175 15.99 14.06 -7.87
CA THR A 175 16.98 14.75 -8.67
C THR A 175 17.29 13.87 -9.87
N THR A 176 17.06 14.37 -11.07
CA THR A 176 17.58 13.72 -12.29
C THR A 176 19.09 13.91 -12.33
N LEU A 177 19.81 12.81 -12.48
CA LEU A 177 21.25 12.84 -12.75
C LEU A 177 21.53 13.28 -14.19
#